data_dae515172af0aa9fd5544d3ccb9e297d
#
_entry.id   dae515172af0aa9fd5544d3ccb9e297d
#
_cell.length_a   1.000
_cell.length_b   1.000
_cell.length_c   1.000
_cell.angle_alpha   90.00
_cell.angle_beta   90.00
_cell.angle_gamma   90.00
#
_symmetry.space_group_name_H-M   'P 1'
#
loop_
_entity.id
_entity.type
_entity.pdbx_description
1 polymer ?
#
loop_
_entity_poly.entity_id
_entity_poly.type
_entity_poly.pdbx_seq_one_letter_code
_entity_poly.pdbx_strand_id
1 'polypeptide(L)'
;LDLQVQFTGEDATSRDLASEGGAGQVKLTWTPATRLSLWSEARNQLWSRGSNFNSGDYLGLGGSYKVTPKVSLEARHLRVTPTGEAEPYSLTNLGVRSELAAGTQAWGSYQIAGGIDGPSNAAILGLNHRLNLGPSWTMNTLFERRQGVQQAPLGDAVTALPFARQEENYWSGSLGLEFIPQDSPYRLAARQEIR
;
A
#
# COMPACT_ATOMS: atom_id res chain seq x y z
N LEU A 1 20.67 -11.37 -2.66
CA LEU A 1 19.96 -10.73 -3.76
C LEU A 1 18.72 -11.57 -4.08
N ASP A 2 17.55 -10.96 -4.06
CA ASP A 2 16.28 -11.59 -4.39
C ASP A 2 15.63 -10.80 -5.52
N LEU A 3 15.14 -11.51 -6.55
CA LEU A 3 14.43 -10.96 -7.68
C LEU A 3 13.00 -11.52 -7.69
N GLN A 4 12.03 -10.64 -7.59
CA GLN A 4 10.61 -10.97 -7.70
C GLN A 4 10.05 -10.36 -8.98
N VAL A 5 9.34 -11.17 -9.76
CA VAL A 5 8.60 -10.74 -10.95
C VAL A 5 7.14 -11.12 -10.75
N GLN A 6 6.25 -10.17 -10.90
CA GLN A 6 4.82 -10.37 -10.73
C GLN A 6 4.07 -9.79 -11.93
N PHE A 7 3.10 -10.55 -12.43
CA PHE A 7 2.12 -10.07 -13.41
C PHE A 7 0.76 -10.02 -12.76
N THR A 8 0.09 -8.89 -12.89
CA THR A 8 -1.26 -8.69 -12.37
C THR A 8 -2.19 -8.35 -13.50
N GLY A 9 -3.35 -9.04 -13.56
CA GLY A 9 -4.50 -8.63 -14.35
C GLY A 9 -5.52 -8.01 -13.39
N GLU A 10 -6.13 -6.92 -13.76
CA GLU A 10 -7.16 -6.24 -12.98
C GLU A 10 -8.36 -6.00 -13.86
N ASP A 11 -9.52 -6.45 -13.39
CA ASP A 11 -10.81 -6.21 -14.01
C ASP A 11 -11.58 -5.26 -13.10
N ALA A 12 -11.92 -4.09 -13.61
CA ALA A 12 -12.77 -3.13 -12.90
C ALA A 12 -14.11 -3.00 -13.66
N THR A 13 -15.17 -3.49 -13.03
CA THR A 13 -16.54 -3.31 -13.50
C THR A 13 -17.23 -2.23 -12.68
N SER A 14 -17.52 -1.09 -13.27
CA SER A 14 -18.47 -0.10 -12.75
C SER A 14 -19.77 -0.22 -13.52
N ARG A 15 -20.89 0.27 -12.94
CA ARG A 15 -22.25 0.11 -13.51
C ARG A 15 -22.41 0.51 -14.98
N ASP A 16 -21.50 1.31 -15.51
CA ASP A 16 -21.60 1.83 -16.89
C ASP A 16 -20.35 1.61 -17.77
N LEU A 17 -19.21 1.12 -17.22
CA LEU A 17 -17.97 0.97 -17.98
C LEU A 17 -17.15 -0.21 -17.45
N ALA A 18 -16.94 -1.22 -18.29
CA ALA A 18 -15.95 -2.27 -18.03
C ALA A 18 -14.57 -1.76 -18.45
N SER A 19 -13.62 -1.82 -17.55
CA SER A 19 -12.21 -1.55 -17.86
C SER A 19 -11.36 -2.76 -17.45
N GLU A 20 -10.50 -3.17 -18.35
CA GLU A 20 -9.57 -4.28 -18.17
C GLU A 20 -8.15 -3.77 -18.34
N GLY A 21 -7.20 -4.30 -17.59
CA GLY A 21 -5.81 -3.95 -17.74
C GLY A 21 -4.86 -5.01 -17.22
N GLY A 22 -3.65 -4.99 -17.73
CA GLY A 22 -2.56 -5.83 -17.26
C GLY A 22 -1.32 -5.02 -16.99
N ALA A 23 -0.62 -5.34 -15.90
CA ALA A 23 0.63 -4.72 -15.53
C ALA A 23 1.69 -5.75 -15.16
N GLY A 24 2.93 -5.48 -15.53
CA GLY A 24 4.10 -6.20 -15.07
C GLY A 24 4.81 -5.40 -13.97
N GLN A 25 5.21 -6.08 -12.91
CA GLN A 25 6.00 -5.50 -11.83
C GLN A 25 7.26 -6.32 -11.61
N VAL A 26 8.37 -5.63 -11.46
CA VAL A 26 9.67 -6.20 -11.10
C VAL A 26 10.15 -5.54 -9.83
N LYS A 27 10.58 -6.35 -8.86
CA LYS A 27 11.19 -5.88 -7.62
C LYS A 27 12.51 -6.60 -7.40
N LEU A 28 13.56 -5.84 -7.21
CA LEU A 28 14.90 -6.32 -6.85
C LEU A 28 15.18 -5.93 -5.41
N THR A 29 15.48 -6.91 -4.56
CA THR A 29 15.81 -6.69 -3.15
C THR A 29 17.25 -7.13 -2.88
N TRP A 30 17.98 -6.27 -2.20
CA TRP A 30 19.35 -6.50 -1.76
C TRP A 30 19.46 -6.29 -0.25
N THR A 31 20.00 -7.28 0.45
CA THR A 31 20.18 -7.27 1.90
C THR A 31 21.67 -7.30 2.24
N PRO A 32 22.36 -6.15 2.22
CA PRO A 32 23.81 -6.09 2.46
C PRO A 32 24.19 -6.39 3.90
N ALA A 33 23.26 -6.27 4.84
CA ALA A 33 23.45 -6.57 6.23
C ALA A 33 22.15 -7.11 6.85
N THR A 34 22.24 -7.83 7.96
CA THR A 34 21.08 -8.43 8.65
C THR A 34 20.03 -7.42 9.09
N ARG A 35 20.41 -6.15 9.22
CA ARG A 35 19.52 -5.05 9.63
C ARG A 35 19.12 -4.12 8.51
N LEU A 36 19.72 -4.23 7.32
CA LEU A 36 19.48 -3.32 6.18
C LEU A 36 18.97 -4.10 4.99
N SER A 37 17.83 -3.70 4.47
CA SER A 37 17.30 -4.17 3.21
C SER A 37 17.03 -2.97 2.30
N LEU A 38 17.49 -3.05 1.07
CA LEU A 38 17.29 -2.04 0.03
C LEU A 38 16.53 -2.71 -1.11
N TRP A 39 15.65 -1.96 -1.78
CA TRP A 39 14.97 -2.47 -2.97
C TRP A 39 14.79 -1.40 -4.03
N SER A 40 14.72 -1.86 -5.25
CA SER A 40 14.19 -1.11 -6.38
C SER A 40 12.99 -1.85 -6.95
N GLU A 41 12.03 -1.10 -7.44
CA GLU A 41 10.83 -1.66 -8.04
C GLU A 41 10.41 -0.83 -9.25
N ALA A 42 9.91 -1.52 -10.25
CA ALA A 42 9.35 -0.91 -11.44
C ALA A 42 8.04 -1.60 -11.78
N ARG A 43 7.05 -0.82 -12.15
CA ARG A 43 5.79 -1.31 -12.71
C ARG A 43 5.57 -0.63 -14.04
N ASN A 44 5.17 -1.43 -15.03
CA ASN A 44 4.79 -0.93 -16.33
C ASN A 44 3.43 -1.50 -16.71
N GLN A 45 2.56 -0.64 -17.19
CA GLN A 45 1.28 -1.04 -17.74
C GLN A 45 1.50 -1.66 -19.12
N LEU A 46 1.16 -2.95 -19.26
CA LEU A 46 1.39 -3.70 -20.48
C LEU A 46 0.25 -3.49 -21.50
N TRP A 47 -0.97 -3.41 -21.02
CA TRP A 47 -2.16 -3.14 -21.83
C TRP A 47 -3.29 -2.58 -20.97
N SER A 48 -4.19 -1.81 -21.58
CA SER A 48 -5.43 -1.36 -20.97
C SER A 48 -6.54 -1.28 -22.00
N ARG A 49 -7.75 -1.59 -21.58
CA ARG A 49 -8.96 -1.48 -22.38
C ARG A 49 -10.03 -0.75 -21.57
N GLY A 50 -10.58 0.34 -22.12
CA GLY A 50 -11.52 1.21 -21.41
C GLY A 50 -10.88 2.48 -20.85
N SER A 51 -11.66 3.53 -20.66
CA SER A 51 -11.18 4.89 -20.32
C SER A 51 -10.82 5.10 -18.85
N ASN A 52 -11.15 4.16 -17.97
CA ASN A 52 -11.02 4.34 -16.52
C ASN A 52 -9.83 3.57 -15.88
N PHE A 53 -9.00 2.92 -16.70
CA PHE A 53 -7.86 2.18 -16.19
C PHE A 53 -6.63 3.11 -16.11
N ASN A 54 -6.47 3.78 -14.98
CA ASN A 54 -5.37 4.70 -14.71
C ASN A 54 -4.35 4.08 -13.74
N SER A 55 -3.84 2.89 -14.04
CA SER A 55 -2.67 2.39 -13.35
C SER A 55 -1.41 2.94 -14.03
N GLY A 56 -0.87 4.02 -13.51
CA GLY A 56 0.37 4.60 -14.04
C GLY A 56 1.57 3.66 -13.90
N ASP A 57 2.55 3.88 -14.77
CA ASP A 57 3.87 3.31 -14.61
C ASP A 57 4.57 3.93 -13.42
N TYR A 58 5.38 3.18 -12.72
CA TYR A 58 6.20 3.76 -11.68
C TYR A 58 7.60 3.13 -11.60
N LEU A 59 8.53 3.93 -11.14
CA LEU A 59 9.86 3.51 -10.72
C LEU A 59 10.02 3.89 -9.25
N GLY A 60 10.47 2.95 -8.43
CA GLY A 60 10.62 3.14 -7.01
C GLY A 60 11.95 2.67 -6.47
N LEU A 61 12.39 3.35 -5.43
CA LEU A 61 13.52 2.96 -4.60
C LEU A 61 13.07 2.98 -3.14
N GLY A 62 13.58 2.04 -2.36
CA GLY A 62 13.24 2.01 -0.95
C GLY A 62 14.28 1.26 -0.12
N GLY A 63 14.10 1.36 1.18
CA GLY A 63 14.92 0.66 2.13
C GLY A 63 14.23 0.50 3.47
N SER A 64 14.63 -0.51 4.22
CA SER A 64 14.25 -0.68 5.61
C SER A 64 15.48 -0.95 6.47
N TYR A 65 15.49 -0.37 7.66
CA TYR A 65 16.54 -0.55 8.65
C TYR A 65 15.95 -0.98 9.99
N LYS A 66 16.39 -2.13 10.50
CA LYS A 66 16.02 -2.63 11.82
C LYS A 66 16.85 -1.94 12.90
N VAL A 67 16.26 -0.96 13.56
CA VAL A 67 16.88 -0.26 14.70
C VAL A 67 17.05 -1.22 15.86
N THR A 68 16.01 -2.01 16.14
CA THR A 68 16.00 -3.11 17.10
C THR A 68 15.34 -4.34 16.45
N PRO A 69 15.35 -5.54 17.11
CA PRO A 69 14.59 -6.67 16.61
C PRO A 69 13.09 -6.40 16.44
N LYS A 70 12.55 -5.44 17.19
CA LYS A 70 11.10 -5.10 17.19
C LYS A 70 10.76 -3.80 16.48
N VAL A 71 11.74 -2.97 16.11
CA VAL A 71 11.53 -1.66 15.52
C VAL A 71 12.27 -1.55 14.19
N SER A 72 11.57 -1.22 13.14
CA SER A 72 12.14 -0.90 11.82
C SER A 72 11.72 0.47 11.34
N LEU A 73 12.63 1.12 10.63
CA LEU A 73 12.39 2.34 9.86
C LEU A 73 12.30 1.93 8.40
N GLU A 74 11.40 2.58 7.66
CA GLU A 74 11.19 2.34 6.23
C GLU A 74 11.20 3.68 5.50
N ALA A 75 11.84 3.71 4.33
CA ALA A 75 11.77 4.83 3.42
C ALA A 75 11.50 4.31 2.00
N ARG A 76 10.62 4.98 1.27
CA ARG A 76 10.27 4.63 -0.11
C ARG A 76 10.05 5.91 -0.91
N HIS A 77 10.61 5.95 -2.10
CA HIS A 77 10.38 7.03 -3.05
C HIS A 77 9.92 6.43 -4.37
N LEU A 78 8.80 6.91 -4.88
CA LEU A 78 8.23 6.52 -6.16
C LEU A 78 8.20 7.72 -7.09
N ARG A 79 8.55 7.50 -8.35
CA ARG A 79 8.21 8.37 -9.47
C ARG A 79 7.10 7.69 -10.25
N VAL A 80 5.96 8.32 -10.30
CA VAL A 80 4.78 7.81 -11.01
C VAL A 80 4.59 8.59 -12.28
N THR A 81 4.40 7.87 -13.37
CA THR A 81 4.06 8.41 -14.68
C THR A 81 2.66 7.91 -15.01
N PRO A 82 1.62 8.74 -14.82
CA PRO A 82 0.26 8.35 -15.13
C PRO A 82 0.08 8.05 -16.62
N THR A 83 -0.87 7.20 -16.95
CA THR A 83 -1.30 7.01 -18.34
C THR A 83 -2.23 8.16 -18.74
N GLY A 84 -2.03 8.73 -19.94
CA GLY A 84 -2.84 9.85 -20.46
C GLY A 84 -2.13 11.19 -20.28
N GLU A 85 -2.91 12.28 -20.19
CA GLU A 85 -2.42 13.66 -20.15
C GLU A 85 -1.99 14.15 -18.74
N ALA A 86 -2.13 13.30 -17.72
CA ALA A 86 -1.79 13.67 -16.37
C ALA A 86 -0.26 13.77 -16.19
N GLU A 87 0.19 14.76 -15.41
CA GLU A 87 1.62 14.96 -15.21
C GLU A 87 2.26 13.96 -14.23
N PRO A 88 3.53 13.64 -14.48
CA PRO A 88 4.30 12.80 -13.57
C PRO A 88 4.42 13.43 -12.17
N TYR A 89 4.26 12.61 -11.14
CA TYR A 89 4.43 13.05 -9.75
C TYR A 89 5.34 12.11 -8.97
N SER A 90 5.79 12.56 -7.81
CA SER A 90 6.59 11.74 -6.89
C SER A 90 5.83 11.51 -5.59
N LEU A 91 6.06 10.33 -5.01
CA LEU A 91 5.53 9.96 -3.69
C LEU A 91 6.68 9.49 -2.82
N THR A 92 6.91 10.18 -1.71
CA THR A 92 7.87 9.75 -0.70
C THR A 92 7.12 9.31 0.54
N ASN A 93 7.46 8.14 1.06
CA ASN A 93 6.91 7.59 2.29
C ASN A 93 8.05 7.33 3.26
N LEU A 94 7.95 7.89 4.46
CA LEU A 94 8.84 7.65 5.58
C LEU A 94 8.04 6.98 6.68
N GLY A 95 8.45 5.80 7.12
CA GLY A 95 7.67 4.99 8.04
C GLY A 95 8.47 4.41 9.20
N VAL A 96 7.77 4.13 10.26
CA VAL A 96 8.22 3.33 11.40
C VAL A 96 7.23 2.21 11.66
N ARG A 97 7.75 1.02 11.91
CA ARG A 97 6.96 -0.14 12.32
C ARG A 97 7.54 -0.72 13.60
N SER A 98 6.67 -1.05 14.53
CA SER A 98 7.06 -1.62 15.83
C SER A 98 6.20 -2.83 16.17
N GLU A 99 6.82 -3.92 16.60
CA GLU A 99 6.16 -5.04 17.26
C GLU A 99 6.05 -4.72 18.75
N LEU A 100 4.83 -4.39 19.20
CA LEU A 100 4.57 -4.02 20.60
C LEU A 100 4.49 -5.24 21.50
N ALA A 101 3.86 -6.30 21.01
CA ALA A 101 3.71 -7.59 21.68
C ALA A 101 3.54 -8.69 20.62
N ALA A 102 3.58 -9.95 21.02
CA ALA A 102 3.31 -11.06 20.13
C ALA A 102 1.96 -10.87 19.43
N GLY A 103 1.99 -10.82 18.09
CA GLY A 103 0.80 -10.59 17.28
C GLY A 103 0.30 -9.13 17.23
N THR A 104 0.96 -8.17 17.89
CA THR A 104 0.54 -6.76 17.91
C THR A 104 1.61 -5.91 17.25
N GLN A 105 1.24 -5.25 16.16
CA GLN A 105 2.11 -4.33 15.42
C GLN A 105 1.47 -2.95 15.33
N ALA A 106 2.26 -1.92 15.60
CA ALA A 106 1.93 -0.54 15.32
C ALA A 106 2.84 -0.01 14.20
N TRP A 107 2.28 0.86 13.37
CA TRP A 107 3.08 1.59 12.38
C TRP A 107 2.63 3.03 12.29
N GLY A 108 3.56 3.87 11.88
CA GLY A 108 3.30 5.23 11.50
C GLY A 108 4.05 5.53 10.21
N SER A 109 3.46 6.34 9.34
CA SER A 109 4.13 6.82 8.15
C SER A 109 3.76 8.25 7.83
N TYR A 110 4.69 8.96 7.20
CA TYR A 110 4.52 10.29 6.68
C TYR A 110 4.70 10.24 5.18
N GLN A 111 3.67 10.62 4.45
CA GLN A 111 3.62 10.63 2.99
C GLN A 111 3.75 12.05 2.48
N ILE A 112 4.61 12.23 1.49
CA ILE A 112 4.82 13.48 0.77
C ILE A 112 4.55 13.19 -0.70
N ALA A 113 3.48 13.74 -1.25
CA ALA A 113 3.16 13.66 -2.67
C ALA A 113 3.50 15.01 -3.32
N GLY A 114 4.35 14.97 -4.34
CA GLY A 114 4.75 16.13 -5.13
C GLY A 114 4.17 16.04 -6.55
N GLY A 115 3.66 17.14 -7.07
CA GLY A 115 3.15 17.30 -8.43
C GLY A 115 3.18 18.78 -8.80
N ILE A 116 2.50 19.15 -9.89
CA ILE A 116 2.44 20.53 -10.40
C ILE A 116 1.85 21.48 -9.35
N ASP A 117 0.83 21.02 -8.64
CA ASP A 117 0.05 21.86 -7.71
C ASP A 117 0.69 21.98 -6.32
N GLY A 118 1.92 21.50 -6.17
CA GLY A 118 2.67 21.56 -4.92
C GLY A 118 2.57 20.29 -4.05
N PRO A 119 3.22 20.29 -2.89
CA PRO A 119 3.27 19.12 -2.03
C PRO A 119 1.95 18.89 -1.28
N SER A 120 1.50 17.65 -1.26
CA SER A 120 0.44 17.18 -0.37
C SER A 120 1.05 16.21 0.64
N ASN A 121 0.84 16.46 1.92
CA ASN A 121 1.42 15.68 2.99
C ASN A 121 0.34 15.05 3.84
N ALA A 122 0.53 13.78 4.21
CA ALA A 122 -0.36 13.08 5.10
C ALA A 122 0.39 12.24 6.13
N ALA A 123 -0.12 12.18 7.34
CA ALA A 123 0.31 11.25 8.37
C ALA A 123 -0.67 10.08 8.44
N ILE A 124 -0.14 8.86 8.52
CA ILE A 124 -0.91 7.63 8.68
C ILE A 124 -0.41 6.92 9.92
N LEU A 125 -1.33 6.53 10.79
CA LEU A 125 -1.06 5.72 11.98
C LEU A 125 -1.91 4.48 11.92
N GLY A 126 -1.35 3.33 12.27
CA GLY A 126 -2.08 2.09 12.26
C GLY A 126 -1.67 1.15 13.38
N LEU A 127 -2.59 0.28 13.74
CA LEU A 127 -2.43 -0.80 14.70
C LEU A 127 -3.04 -2.07 14.12
N ASN A 128 -2.28 -3.14 14.14
CA ASN A 128 -2.75 -4.47 13.78
C ASN A 128 -2.55 -5.40 14.98
N HIS A 129 -3.58 -6.19 15.27
CA HIS A 129 -3.48 -7.22 16.29
C HIS A 129 -4.02 -8.54 15.75
N ARG A 130 -3.20 -9.58 15.89
CA ARG A 130 -3.52 -10.96 15.55
C ARG A 130 -3.62 -11.77 16.85
N LEU A 131 -4.80 -12.32 17.10
CA LEU A 131 -5.08 -13.15 18.26
C LEU A 131 -5.41 -14.58 17.82
N ASN A 132 -4.66 -15.56 18.34
CA ASN A 132 -5.00 -16.96 18.16
C ASN A 132 -6.01 -17.36 19.26
N LEU A 133 -7.24 -17.68 18.84
CA LEU A 133 -8.35 -18.05 19.72
C LEU A 133 -8.38 -19.57 20.01
N GLY A 134 -7.40 -20.30 19.46
CA GLY A 134 -7.24 -21.74 19.61
C GLY A 134 -6.46 -22.33 18.44
N PRO A 135 -6.38 -23.66 18.32
CA PRO A 135 -5.54 -24.31 17.31
C PRO A 135 -6.01 -24.04 15.87
N SER A 136 -7.27 -23.71 15.67
CA SER A 136 -7.86 -23.53 14.33
C SER A 136 -8.42 -22.13 14.08
N TRP A 137 -8.50 -21.26 15.09
CA TRP A 137 -9.12 -19.96 14.95
C TRP A 137 -8.12 -18.82 15.14
N THR A 138 -8.14 -17.88 14.23
CA THR A 138 -7.36 -16.63 14.31
C THR A 138 -8.27 -15.44 14.09
N MET A 139 -8.17 -14.45 14.95
CA MET A 139 -8.81 -13.14 14.80
C MET A 139 -7.75 -12.11 14.43
N ASN A 140 -8.05 -11.30 13.43
CA ASN A 140 -7.21 -10.18 13.02
C ASN A 140 -8.02 -8.88 13.16
N THR A 141 -7.46 -7.91 13.86
CA THR A 141 -8.02 -6.56 13.96
C THR A 141 -7.04 -5.56 13.36
N LEU A 142 -7.55 -4.64 12.58
CA LEU A 142 -6.79 -3.54 12.01
C LEU A 142 -7.49 -2.23 12.33
N PHE A 143 -6.72 -1.26 12.76
CA PHE A 143 -7.15 0.13 12.89
C PHE A 143 -6.17 1.01 12.13
N GLU A 144 -6.68 1.97 11.36
CA GLU A 144 -5.88 2.94 10.64
C GLU A 144 -6.53 4.32 10.70
N ARG A 145 -5.71 5.34 10.90
CA ARG A 145 -6.09 6.75 10.80
C ARG A 145 -5.16 7.45 9.83
N ARG A 146 -5.73 8.15 8.87
CA ARG A 146 -5.05 9.08 7.98
C ARG A 146 -5.45 10.51 8.32
N GLN A 147 -4.48 11.40 8.33
CA GLN A 147 -4.68 12.83 8.52
C GLN A 147 -3.83 13.61 7.51
N GLY A 148 -4.47 14.43 6.69
CA GLY A 148 -3.79 15.41 5.85
C GLY A 148 -3.15 16.48 6.74
N VAL A 149 -1.88 16.79 6.47
CA VAL A 149 -1.11 17.79 7.19
C VAL A 149 -1.01 19.07 6.37
N GLN A 150 -0.81 18.91 5.07
CA GLN A 150 -0.75 20.01 4.12
C GLN A 150 -1.44 19.54 2.83
N GLN A 151 -2.29 20.40 2.29
CA GLN A 151 -3.01 20.16 1.06
C GLN A 151 -2.59 21.20 0.05
N ALA A 152 -2.18 20.76 -1.14
CA ALA A 152 -2.13 21.63 -2.28
C ALA A 152 -3.56 22.03 -2.67
N PRO A 153 -3.80 23.26 -3.13
CA PRO A 153 -5.09 23.58 -3.74
C PRO A 153 -5.33 22.59 -4.88
N LEU A 154 -6.45 21.87 -4.78
CA LEU A 154 -6.85 20.88 -5.77
C LEU A 154 -7.16 21.61 -7.08
N GLY A 155 -6.20 21.64 -8.00
CA GLY A 155 -6.50 21.91 -9.41
C GLY A 155 -7.27 20.72 -10.00
N ASP A 156 -8.06 20.96 -11.04
CA ASP A 156 -8.92 19.95 -11.67
C ASP A 156 -8.16 18.69 -12.14
N ALA A 157 -6.85 18.79 -12.35
CA ALA A 157 -5.98 17.68 -12.76
C ALA A 157 -5.74 16.63 -11.66
N VAL A 158 -5.83 16.99 -10.38
CA VAL A 158 -5.53 16.08 -9.24
C VAL A 158 -6.65 15.08 -9.00
N THR A 159 -7.86 15.35 -9.49
CA THR A 159 -9.00 14.42 -9.35
C THR A 159 -8.82 13.12 -10.16
N ALA A 160 -7.87 13.10 -11.10
CA ALA A 160 -7.57 11.94 -11.93
C ALA A 160 -6.60 10.93 -11.29
N LEU A 161 -5.97 11.27 -10.16
CA LEU A 161 -5.02 10.37 -9.51
C LEU A 161 -5.76 9.29 -8.69
N PRO A 162 -5.50 8.00 -8.92
CA PRO A 162 -6.15 6.91 -8.18
C PRO A 162 -5.87 6.96 -6.67
N PHE A 163 -4.81 7.68 -6.26
CA PHE A 163 -4.45 7.89 -4.86
C PHE A 163 -4.94 9.23 -4.29
N ALA A 164 -5.35 10.20 -5.13
CA ALA A 164 -5.81 11.52 -4.70
C ALA A 164 -7.27 11.53 -4.22
N ARG A 165 -8.06 10.52 -4.57
CA ARG A 165 -9.43 10.33 -4.06
C ARG A 165 -9.49 9.72 -2.65
N GLN A 166 -8.37 9.45 -2.02
CA GLN A 166 -8.41 9.08 -0.61
C GLN A 166 -8.82 10.31 0.16
N GLU A 167 -9.98 10.23 0.82
CA GLU A 167 -10.44 11.22 1.76
C GLU A 167 -9.27 11.67 2.63
N GLU A 168 -9.06 12.97 2.70
CA GLU A 168 -7.87 13.57 3.31
C GLU A 168 -7.70 13.18 4.77
N ASN A 169 -8.84 12.97 5.44
CA ASN A 169 -8.91 12.53 6.83
C ASN A 169 -9.91 11.38 6.93
N TYR A 170 -9.42 10.23 7.28
CA TYR A 170 -10.29 9.09 7.60
C TYR A 170 -9.74 8.28 8.76
N TRP A 171 -10.61 7.53 9.36
CA TRP A 171 -10.25 6.38 10.16
C TRP A 171 -10.95 5.14 9.61
N SER A 172 -10.28 4.02 9.66
CA SER A 172 -10.84 2.75 9.24
C SER A 172 -10.54 1.68 10.29
N GLY A 173 -11.45 0.75 10.44
CA GLY A 173 -11.28 -0.42 11.27
C GLY A 173 -11.70 -1.67 10.52
N SER A 174 -11.00 -2.76 10.72
CA SER A 174 -11.45 -4.05 10.23
C SER A 174 -11.29 -5.14 11.27
N LEU A 175 -12.25 -6.05 11.27
CA LEU A 175 -12.26 -7.28 12.05
C LEU A 175 -12.32 -8.45 11.09
N GLY A 176 -11.33 -9.34 11.16
CA GLY A 176 -11.29 -10.58 10.39
C GLY A 176 -11.31 -11.79 11.32
N LEU A 177 -12.04 -12.82 10.95
CA LEU A 177 -12.03 -14.10 11.61
C LEU A 177 -11.65 -15.17 10.58
N GLU A 178 -10.70 -16.01 10.94
CA GLU A 178 -10.18 -17.07 10.09
C GLU A 178 -10.23 -18.39 10.81
N PHE A 179 -10.73 -19.41 10.13
CA PHE A 179 -10.77 -20.80 10.60
C PHE A 179 -9.96 -21.69 9.67
N ILE A 180 -8.93 -22.32 10.20
CA ILE A 180 -8.06 -23.29 9.51
C ILE A 180 -8.02 -24.56 10.35
N PRO A 181 -8.86 -25.54 10.07
CA PRO A 181 -8.83 -26.84 10.78
C PRO A 181 -7.51 -27.58 10.46
N GLN A 182 -6.96 -28.28 11.45
CA GLN A 182 -5.62 -28.90 11.36
C GLN A 182 -5.53 -30.01 10.28
N ASP A 183 -6.64 -30.71 10.02
CA ASP A 183 -6.66 -31.88 9.13
C ASP A 183 -7.56 -31.69 7.89
N SER A 184 -7.84 -30.44 7.51
CA SER A 184 -8.75 -30.14 6.41
C SER A 184 -8.08 -29.22 5.39
N PRO A 185 -8.27 -29.46 4.08
CA PRO A 185 -7.81 -28.54 3.04
C PRO A 185 -8.65 -27.24 2.96
N TYR A 186 -9.73 -27.16 3.73
CA TYR A 186 -10.65 -26.02 3.68
C TYR A 186 -10.22 -24.93 4.65
N ARG A 187 -10.33 -23.68 4.20
CA ARG A 187 -10.13 -22.47 5.00
C ARG A 187 -11.37 -21.61 4.87
N LEU A 188 -11.88 -21.13 5.99
CA LEU A 188 -12.97 -20.17 6.03
C LEU A 188 -12.42 -18.85 6.55
N ALA A 189 -12.76 -17.74 5.90
CA ALA A 189 -12.40 -16.41 6.35
C ALA A 189 -13.58 -15.48 6.15
N ALA A 190 -13.83 -14.64 7.16
CA ALA A 190 -14.78 -13.54 7.10
C ALA A 190 -14.10 -12.25 7.55
N ARG A 191 -14.38 -11.15 6.87
CA ARG A 191 -13.86 -9.82 7.21
C ARG A 191 -14.95 -8.78 7.11
N GLN A 192 -15.05 -7.95 8.14
CA GLN A 192 -15.88 -6.75 8.17
C GLN A 192 -14.97 -5.53 8.20
N GLU A 193 -15.22 -4.56 7.35
CA GLU A 193 -14.50 -3.30 7.29
C GLU A 193 -15.48 -2.13 7.50
N ILE A 194 -15.02 -1.14 8.26
CA ILE A 194 -15.77 0.09 8.57
C ILE A 194 -14.84 1.26 8.22
N ARG A 195 -15.38 2.24 7.52
CA ARG A 195 -14.77 3.53 7.24
C ARG A 195 -15.62 4.66 7.76
#